data_e9ff3da94ba6b8bd18e291523094147e
#
_entry.id   e9ff3da94ba6b8bd18e291523094147e
#
_cell.length_a   1.000
_cell.length_b   1.000
_cell.length_c   1.000
_cell.angle_alpha   90.00
_cell.angle_beta   90.00
_cell.angle_gamma   90.00
#
_symmetry.space_group_name_H-M   'P 1'
#
loop_
_entity.id
_entity.type
_entity.pdbx_description
1 polymer ?
#
loop_
_entity_poly.entity_id
_entity_poly.type
_entity_poly.pdbx_seq_one_letter_code
_entity_poly.pdbx_strand_id
1 'polypeptide(L)'
;MNAPAAVAAKPARGWLPRSMASRLYLILFAGLALAHALSFSLLFYERYVTATSMMLGNLELDVRTAVAVLDRLPADERAQWLPQFKRRTYHYLLGPGEPGQARLSARAQDIVGMVGGALGSRYPLRAQTVDTRPERFQIHLTLSDSRPLTIEVIPSTMPIAQWLPYVLAAQLALLLLCAWLAVRQAARPLERLAQAAQSLSPAGDGQRLGETGPTEVAQAAAAFNAMQDRIGAYLRERLQILAAISHDLQTPITRMRLRTEAMDDSPERTRLLEDLEQIQHLVREGIAYARSAHGSAESAIKLDLDAFLDSLVCDYQDTGKAVSLSGRADAALVTRAHALRRVATNLIDNAVKYAGAAEVQVSRGVDDGFLIEVLDRGPGIPAEELDAVMQPFYRLEASRNRDTGGTGLGLAIAQQLAQSLGGRLSLSQREGGGLRASLWLPAQSQG
;
A
#
# COMPACT_ATOMS: atom_id res chain seq x y z
N MET A 1 3.46 44.56 14.84
CA MET A 1 3.46 43.44 15.82
C MET A 1 3.26 42.16 15.03
N ASN A 2 4.38 41.48 14.71
CA ASN A 2 4.37 40.23 13.96
C ASN A 2 4.08 39.07 14.91
N ALA A 3 3.04 38.32 14.65
CA ALA A 3 2.78 37.04 15.30
C ALA A 3 3.69 35.94 14.68
N PRO A 4 4.31 35.05 15.48
CA PRO A 4 5.16 34.01 14.94
C PRO A 4 4.32 32.89 14.32
N ALA A 5 4.74 32.45 13.12
CA ALA A 5 4.18 31.31 12.41
C ALA A 5 4.29 30.04 13.28
N ALA A 6 3.17 29.37 13.49
CA ALA A 6 3.08 28.08 14.15
C ALA A 6 3.84 27.02 13.33
N VAL A 7 4.95 26.53 13.90
CA VAL A 7 5.69 25.38 13.37
C VAL A 7 4.80 24.15 13.47
N ALA A 8 4.34 23.66 12.32
CA ALA A 8 3.59 22.39 12.23
C ALA A 8 4.44 21.25 12.79
N ALA A 9 4.02 20.67 13.92
CA ALA A 9 4.63 19.51 14.52
C ALA A 9 4.60 18.33 13.53
N LYS A 10 5.80 17.78 13.17
CA LYS A 10 5.91 16.54 12.41
C LYS A 10 5.17 15.43 13.16
N PRO A 11 4.28 14.68 12.50
CA PRO A 11 3.59 13.58 13.14
C PRO A 11 4.61 12.56 13.63
N ALA A 12 4.50 12.16 14.90
CA ALA A 12 5.33 11.14 15.52
C ALA A 12 5.35 9.90 14.62
N ARG A 13 6.55 9.46 14.21
CA ARG A 13 6.75 8.20 13.46
C ARG A 13 6.27 7.05 14.35
N GLY A 14 5.06 6.59 14.14
CA GLY A 14 4.55 5.39 14.77
C GLY A 14 5.44 4.19 14.41
N TRP A 15 5.86 3.43 15.42
CA TRP A 15 6.71 2.23 15.31
C TRP A 15 6.06 1.10 14.48
N LEU A 16 4.77 1.19 14.22
CA LEU A 16 4.01 0.17 13.48
C LEU A 16 4.05 0.44 11.97
N PRO A 17 4.30 -0.59 11.15
CA PRO A 17 4.26 -0.46 9.70
C PRO A 17 2.89 0.02 9.23
N ARG A 18 2.86 0.84 8.17
CA ARG A 18 1.63 1.43 7.64
C ARG A 18 0.73 0.42 6.93
N SER A 19 1.30 -0.60 6.30
CA SER A 19 0.55 -1.65 5.61
C SER A 19 -0.10 -2.63 6.58
N MET A 20 -1.38 -2.98 6.35
CA MET A 20 -2.11 -3.98 7.11
C MET A 20 -1.44 -5.36 7.03
N ALA A 21 -0.91 -5.73 5.86
CA ALA A 21 -0.14 -6.96 5.65
C ALA A 21 1.10 -7.01 6.55
N SER A 22 1.85 -5.90 6.66
CA SER A 22 3.05 -5.82 7.51
C SER A 22 2.70 -5.91 9.00
N ARG A 23 1.57 -5.34 9.43
CA ARG A 23 1.09 -5.46 10.81
C ARG A 23 0.68 -6.89 11.14
N LEU A 24 -0.07 -7.54 10.26
CA LEU A 24 -0.48 -8.93 10.41
C LEU A 24 0.73 -9.87 10.46
N TYR A 25 1.70 -9.64 9.56
CA TYR A 25 2.96 -10.38 9.55
C TYR A 25 3.73 -10.22 10.85
N LEU A 26 3.85 -9.00 11.39
CA LEU A 26 4.55 -8.72 12.63
C LEU A 26 3.88 -9.38 13.85
N ILE A 27 2.53 -9.37 13.91
CA ILE A 27 1.77 -10.03 14.98
C ILE A 27 1.96 -11.56 14.92
N LEU A 28 1.84 -12.15 13.71
CA LEU A 28 2.05 -13.59 13.53
C LEU A 28 3.49 -13.99 13.85
N PHE A 29 4.48 -13.20 13.41
CA PHE A 29 5.88 -13.42 13.71
C PHE A 29 6.16 -13.38 15.22
N ALA A 30 5.70 -12.33 15.90
CA ALA A 30 5.90 -12.15 17.34
C ALA A 30 5.22 -13.28 18.14
N GLY A 31 3.99 -13.62 17.80
CA GLY A 31 3.25 -14.73 18.44
C GLY A 31 3.95 -16.08 18.24
N LEU A 32 4.40 -16.35 17.02
CA LEU A 32 5.09 -17.59 16.69
C LEU A 32 6.46 -17.70 17.36
N ALA A 33 7.23 -16.62 17.37
CA ALA A 33 8.52 -16.56 18.04
C ALA A 33 8.38 -16.76 19.56
N LEU A 34 7.37 -16.12 20.16
CA LEU A 34 7.06 -16.27 21.58
C LEU A 34 6.64 -17.72 21.93
N ALA A 35 5.75 -18.31 21.14
CA ALA A 35 5.32 -19.70 21.33
C ALA A 35 6.50 -20.67 21.20
N HIS A 36 7.39 -20.43 20.23
CA HIS A 36 8.58 -21.25 20.01
C HIS A 36 9.59 -21.14 21.17
N ALA A 37 9.82 -19.90 21.65
CA ALA A 37 10.69 -19.64 22.80
C ALA A 37 10.14 -20.31 24.08
N LEU A 38 8.83 -20.24 24.30
CA LEU A 38 8.17 -20.87 25.44
C LEU A 38 8.28 -22.41 25.37
N SER A 39 7.99 -23.01 24.22
CA SER A 39 8.09 -24.47 24.02
C SER A 39 9.53 -24.96 24.21
N PHE A 40 10.51 -24.22 23.69
CA PHE A 40 11.92 -24.54 23.89
C PHE A 40 12.34 -24.46 25.35
N SER A 41 11.93 -23.40 26.05
CA SER A 41 12.23 -23.18 27.45
C SER A 41 11.64 -24.33 28.34
N LEU A 42 10.40 -24.74 28.04
CA LEU A 42 9.73 -25.81 28.75
C LEU A 42 10.42 -27.15 28.52
N LEU A 43 10.72 -27.48 27.25
CA LEU A 43 11.43 -28.72 26.88
C LEU A 43 12.83 -28.79 27.51
N PHE A 44 13.55 -27.68 27.53
CA PHE A 44 14.87 -27.60 28.15
C PHE A 44 14.79 -27.78 29.65
N TYR A 45 13.81 -27.14 30.31
CA TYR A 45 13.59 -27.26 31.74
C TYR A 45 13.24 -28.70 32.13
N GLU A 46 12.28 -29.31 31.45
CA GLU A 46 11.90 -30.72 31.68
C GLU A 46 13.10 -31.66 31.53
N ARG A 47 13.87 -31.51 30.47
CA ARG A 47 15.06 -32.33 30.22
C ARG A 47 16.14 -32.13 31.26
N TYR A 48 16.33 -30.91 31.74
CA TYR A 48 17.25 -30.60 32.83
C TYR A 48 16.82 -31.29 34.14
N VAL A 49 15.55 -31.19 34.50
CA VAL A 49 15.02 -31.82 35.73
C VAL A 49 15.12 -33.35 35.63
N THR A 50 14.70 -33.93 34.51
CA THR A 50 14.75 -35.39 34.31
C THR A 50 16.17 -35.93 34.31
N ALA A 51 17.10 -35.29 33.63
CA ALA A 51 18.50 -35.70 33.62
C ALA A 51 19.15 -35.60 35.01
N THR A 52 18.79 -34.57 35.78
CA THR A 52 19.29 -34.40 37.15
C THR A 52 18.71 -35.47 38.06
N SER A 53 17.41 -35.76 38.03
CA SER A 53 16.78 -36.76 38.86
C SER A 53 17.27 -38.19 38.57
N MET A 54 17.48 -38.54 37.30
CA MET A 54 18.08 -39.84 36.91
C MET A 54 19.53 -39.95 37.38
N MET A 55 20.32 -38.91 37.27
CA MET A 55 21.70 -38.92 37.78
C MET A 55 21.75 -39.14 39.29
N LEU A 56 20.88 -38.46 40.00
CA LEU A 56 20.82 -38.54 41.49
C LEU A 56 20.34 -39.92 41.97
N GLY A 57 19.29 -40.47 41.36
CA GLY A 57 18.79 -41.82 41.70
C GLY A 57 19.82 -42.93 41.45
N ASN A 58 20.56 -42.83 40.32
CA ASN A 58 21.63 -43.79 40.05
C ASN A 58 22.81 -43.64 41.02
N LEU A 59 23.19 -42.40 41.37
CA LEU A 59 24.27 -42.13 42.33
C LEU A 59 23.95 -42.74 43.71
N GLU A 60 22.73 -42.55 44.20
CA GLU A 60 22.28 -43.08 45.48
C GLU A 60 22.46 -44.62 45.58
N LEU A 61 21.94 -45.33 44.57
CA LEU A 61 21.98 -46.79 44.52
C LEU A 61 23.39 -47.31 44.34
N ASP A 62 24.16 -46.71 43.41
CA ASP A 62 25.53 -47.13 43.13
C ASP A 62 26.47 -46.88 44.31
N VAL A 63 26.33 -45.72 45.00
CA VAL A 63 27.17 -45.42 46.18
C VAL A 63 26.88 -46.37 47.31
N ARG A 64 25.60 -46.65 47.58
CA ARG A 64 25.23 -47.62 48.63
C ARG A 64 25.82 -48.99 48.33
N THR A 65 25.73 -49.47 47.09
CA THR A 65 26.25 -50.78 46.67
C THR A 65 27.77 -50.82 46.68
N ALA A 66 28.44 -49.82 46.12
CA ALA A 66 29.91 -49.75 46.05
C ALA A 66 30.57 -49.67 47.41
N VAL A 67 30.03 -48.80 48.29
CA VAL A 67 30.55 -48.70 49.66
C VAL A 67 30.37 -50.00 50.46
N ALA A 68 29.18 -50.65 50.35
CA ALA A 68 28.90 -51.93 51.02
C ALA A 68 29.83 -53.06 50.51
N VAL A 69 30.19 -53.08 49.23
CA VAL A 69 31.11 -54.09 48.68
C VAL A 69 32.55 -53.73 49.09
N LEU A 70 33.00 -52.51 48.92
CA LEU A 70 34.36 -52.09 49.29
C LEU A 70 34.63 -52.24 50.76
N ASP A 71 33.65 -52.03 51.61
CA ASP A 71 33.82 -52.22 53.10
C ASP A 71 34.04 -53.66 53.50
N ARG A 72 33.49 -54.61 52.70
CA ARG A 72 33.62 -56.06 52.98
C ARG A 72 34.85 -56.73 52.37
N LEU A 73 35.43 -56.07 51.30
CA LEU A 73 36.57 -56.63 50.60
C LEU A 73 37.87 -56.41 51.38
N PRO A 74 38.85 -57.36 51.29
CA PRO A 74 40.21 -57.18 51.80
C PRO A 74 40.83 -55.89 51.14
N ALA A 75 41.71 -55.26 51.92
CA ALA A 75 42.28 -53.98 51.47
C ALA A 75 43.10 -54.04 50.19
N ASP A 76 43.77 -55.13 49.92
CA ASP A 76 44.59 -55.42 48.77
C ASP A 76 43.74 -55.69 47.48
N GLU A 77 42.53 -56.16 47.60
CA GLU A 77 41.63 -56.42 46.52
C GLU A 77 40.84 -55.20 46.08
N ARG A 78 40.59 -54.22 46.92
CA ARG A 78 39.75 -53.04 46.64
C ARG A 78 40.15 -52.29 45.37
N ALA A 79 41.46 -52.17 45.13
CA ALA A 79 41.96 -51.42 43.96
C ALA A 79 41.50 -52.06 42.61
N GLN A 80 41.34 -53.38 42.59
CA GLN A 80 40.88 -54.10 41.38
C GLN A 80 39.44 -53.89 41.09
N TRP A 81 38.61 -53.51 42.09
CA TRP A 81 37.16 -53.31 41.94
C TRP A 81 36.81 -51.86 41.57
N LEU A 82 37.68 -50.85 41.82
CA LEU A 82 37.38 -49.44 41.51
C LEU A 82 37.00 -49.17 40.07
N PRO A 83 37.63 -49.78 39.03
CA PRO A 83 37.25 -49.55 37.65
C PRO A 83 35.80 -49.98 37.33
N GLN A 84 35.27 -50.99 38.05
CA GLN A 84 33.91 -51.51 37.85
C GLN A 84 32.84 -50.56 38.37
N PHE A 85 33.15 -49.77 39.40
CA PHE A 85 32.27 -48.74 39.95
C PHE A 85 32.43 -47.36 39.34
N LYS A 86 33.37 -47.18 38.38
CA LYS A 86 33.63 -45.92 37.72
C LYS A 86 32.44 -45.56 36.82
N ARG A 87 31.87 -44.38 36.98
CA ARG A 87 30.85 -43.80 36.10
C ARG A 87 31.38 -42.51 35.46
N ARG A 88 30.69 -42.01 34.49
CA ARG A 88 31.06 -40.79 33.79
C ARG A 88 31.00 -39.56 34.69
N THR A 89 30.14 -39.53 35.68
CA THR A 89 29.84 -38.39 36.56
C THR A 89 30.42 -38.55 37.96
N TYR A 90 30.87 -39.71 38.33
CA TYR A 90 31.52 -39.96 39.62
C TYR A 90 32.42 -41.22 39.56
N HIS A 91 33.43 -41.25 40.46
CA HIS A 91 34.31 -42.40 40.64
C HIS A 91 34.85 -42.45 42.09
N TYR A 92 35.43 -43.57 42.44
CA TYR A 92 35.92 -43.85 43.79
C TYR A 92 37.44 -43.84 43.80
N LEU A 93 38.01 -43.26 44.87
CA LEU A 93 39.44 -43.18 45.10
C LEU A 93 39.73 -43.76 46.47
N LEU A 94 40.75 -44.66 46.58
CA LEU A 94 41.28 -45.14 47.87
C LEU A 94 42.28 -44.12 48.41
N GLY A 95 41.88 -43.38 49.42
CA GLY A 95 42.74 -42.36 50.03
C GLY A 95 41.99 -41.07 50.41
N PRO A 96 42.72 -40.09 50.95
CA PRO A 96 42.14 -38.85 51.47
C PRO A 96 41.67 -37.88 50.38
N GLY A 97 41.90 -38.19 49.07
CA GLY A 97 41.55 -37.31 47.98
C GLY A 97 42.47 -36.06 47.86
N GLU A 98 42.01 -35.11 47.06
CA GLU A 98 42.70 -33.83 46.83
C GLU A 98 42.24 -32.78 47.85
N PRO A 99 43.12 -31.85 48.25
CA PRO A 99 42.71 -30.75 49.15
C PRO A 99 41.71 -29.83 48.43
N GLY A 100 40.68 -29.39 49.15
CA GLY A 100 39.63 -28.53 48.59
C GLY A 100 39.07 -27.53 49.62
N GLN A 101 38.09 -26.75 49.21
CA GLN A 101 37.42 -25.78 50.07
C GLN A 101 36.14 -26.39 50.64
N ALA A 102 35.89 -26.11 51.92
CA ALA A 102 34.68 -26.58 52.60
C ALA A 102 33.37 -25.97 52.09
N ARG A 103 33.45 -24.96 51.22
CA ARG A 103 32.28 -24.26 50.65
C ARG A 103 31.72 -25.06 49.48
N LEU A 104 30.56 -25.65 49.64
CA LEU A 104 29.84 -26.41 48.63
C LEU A 104 28.79 -25.51 47.92
N SER A 105 28.56 -25.74 46.65
CA SER A 105 27.38 -25.19 45.95
C SER A 105 26.09 -25.79 46.49
N ALA A 106 24.93 -25.11 46.24
CA ALA A 106 23.64 -25.64 46.65
C ALA A 106 23.41 -27.04 46.05
N ARG A 107 23.79 -27.25 44.76
CA ARG A 107 23.70 -28.54 44.07
C ARG A 107 24.59 -29.61 44.71
N ALA A 108 25.82 -29.25 45.08
CA ALA A 108 26.71 -30.20 45.75
C ALA A 108 26.21 -30.55 47.17
N GLN A 109 25.60 -29.60 47.89
CA GLN A 109 24.97 -29.87 49.19
C GLN A 109 23.82 -30.87 49.08
N ASP A 110 22.94 -30.71 48.06
CA ASP A 110 21.85 -31.65 47.82
C ASP A 110 22.36 -33.06 47.52
N ILE A 111 23.41 -33.17 46.70
CA ILE A 111 24.04 -34.47 46.36
C ILE A 111 24.67 -35.10 47.61
N VAL A 112 25.41 -34.34 48.42
CA VAL A 112 26.01 -34.84 49.67
C VAL A 112 24.94 -35.27 50.66
N GLY A 113 23.83 -34.52 50.80
CA GLY A 113 22.71 -34.87 51.64
C GLY A 113 22.07 -36.21 51.24
N MET A 114 21.91 -36.41 49.93
CA MET A 114 21.35 -37.65 49.38
C MET A 114 22.26 -38.86 49.60
N VAL A 115 23.58 -38.69 49.31
CA VAL A 115 24.57 -39.73 49.58
C VAL A 115 24.62 -40.06 51.08
N GLY A 116 24.50 -39.04 51.94
CA GLY A 116 24.42 -39.23 53.40
C GLY A 116 23.18 -40.02 53.85
N GLY A 117 22.02 -39.69 53.25
CA GLY A 117 20.80 -40.46 53.45
C GLY A 117 20.93 -41.94 53.04
N ALA A 118 21.58 -42.22 51.90
CA ALA A 118 21.79 -43.54 51.33
C ALA A 118 22.72 -44.43 52.19
N LEU A 119 23.77 -43.83 52.73
CA LEU A 119 24.77 -44.56 53.56
C LEU A 119 24.40 -44.64 55.00
N GLY A 120 23.51 -43.76 55.47
CA GLY A 120 23.05 -43.73 56.90
C GLY A 120 24.15 -43.23 57.87
N SER A 121 23.85 -43.25 59.13
CA SER A 121 24.76 -42.74 60.22
C SER A 121 26.03 -43.56 60.42
N ARG A 122 26.16 -44.72 59.77
CA ARG A 122 27.31 -45.62 59.87
C ARG A 122 28.59 -45.00 59.28
N TYR A 123 28.47 -44.19 58.29
CA TYR A 123 29.58 -43.57 57.59
C TYR A 123 29.51 -42.04 57.72
N PRO A 124 30.27 -41.41 58.64
CA PRO A 124 30.30 -39.96 58.72
C PRO A 124 30.96 -39.36 57.47
N LEU A 125 30.22 -38.42 56.80
CA LEU A 125 30.64 -37.81 55.54
C LEU A 125 31.26 -36.44 55.79
N ARG A 126 32.36 -36.13 55.07
CA ARG A 126 32.89 -34.80 54.89
C ARG A 126 32.95 -34.51 53.39
N ALA A 127 32.57 -33.31 52.99
CA ALA A 127 32.62 -32.94 51.60
C ALA A 127 33.37 -31.61 51.38
N GLN A 128 34.03 -31.53 50.27
CA GLN A 128 34.81 -30.34 49.89
C GLN A 128 34.80 -30.13 48.39
N THR A 129 34.81 -28.89 47.90
CA THR A 129 34.93 -28.50 46.50
C THR A 129 36.40 -28.45 46.12
N VAL A 130 36.76 -29.21 45.08
CA VAL A 130 38.13 -29.23 44.52
C VAL A 130 38.28 -28.18 43.44
N ASP A 131 37.27 -28.10 42.55
CA ASP A 131 37.26 -27.12 41.45
C ASP A 131 35.84 -26.57 41.23
N THR A 132 35.72 -25.35 40.76
CA THR A 132 34.45 -24.69 40.47
C THR A 132 34.11 -24.65 38.98
N ARG A 133 35.12 -24.89 38.09
CA ARG A 133 34.93 -24.84 36.60
C ARG A 133 35.84 -25.83 35.88
N PRO A 134 35.38 -27.04 35.52
CA PRO A 134 34.03 -27.62 35.81
C PRO A 134 33.88 -27.90 37.30
N GLU A 135 32.66 -27.82 37.83
CA GLU A 135 32.41 -28.12 39.24
C GLU A 135 32.85 -29.55 39.53
N ARG A 136 33.74 -29.70 40.52
CA ARG A 136 34.31 -30.97 40.98
C ARG A 136 34.37 -30.92 42.47
N PHE A 137 33.70 -31.86 43.13
CA PHE A 137 33.73 -31.95 44.58
C PHE A 137 33.91 -33.41 45.03
N GLN A 138 34.45 -33.56 46.23
CA GLN A 138 34.78 -34.85 46.83
C GLN A 138 34.00 -35.07 48.09
N ILE A 139 33.50 -36.29 48.29
CA ILE A 139 32.83 -36.75 49.49
C ILE A 139 33.78 -37.81 50.15
N HIS A 140 34.24 -37.51 51.33
CA HIS A 140 35.15 -38.35 52.09
C HIS A 140 34.37 -39.14 53.12
N LEU A 141 34.64 -40.41 53.17
CA LEU A 141 34.11 -41.33 54.21
C LEU A 141 35.21 -42.27 54.68
N THR A 142 35.00 -42.87 55.84
CA THR A 142 35.92 -43.85 56.44
C THR A 142 35.26 -45.21 56.47
N LEU A 143 35.89 -46.22 55.91
CA LEU A 143 35.45 -47.60 55.94
C LEU A 143 35.60 -48.19 57.33
N SER A 144 35.03 -49.39 57.57
CA SER A 144 35.03 -50.06 58.86
C SER A 144 36.42 -50.42 59.39
N ASP A 145 37.42 -50.56 58.50
CA ASP A 145 38.83 -50.76 58.76
C ASP A 145 39.64 -49.49 58.98
N SER A 146 38.96 -48.33 59.15
CA SER A 146 39.52 -47.00 59.35
C SER A 146 40.28 -46.46 58.15
N ARG A 147 40.18 -47.04 56.94
CA ARG A 147 40.81 -46.51 55.72
C ARG A 147 39.88 -45.50 55.06
N PRO A 148 40.48 -44.41 54.55
CA PRO A 148 39.68 -43.38 53.86
C PRO A 148 39.25 -43.86 52.44
N LEU A 149 38.01 -43.57 52.09
CA LEU A 149 37.44 -43.71 50.72
C LEU A 149 36.91 -42.34 50.31
N THR A 150 37.28 -41.92 49.12
CA THR A 150 36.82 -40.65 48.55
C THR A 150 35.94 -40.93 47.32
N ILE A 151 34.77 -40.32 47.27
CA ILE A 151 33.89 -40.34 46.12
C ILE A 151 34.07 -39.00 45.42
N GLU A 152 34.64 -38.98 44.23
CA GLU A 152 34.75 -37.79 43.44
C GLU A 152 33.56 -37.66 42.49
N VAL A 153 32.88 -36.54 42.58
CA VAL A 153 31.69 -36.26 41.77
C VAL A 153 31.97 -35.07 40.82
N ILE A 154 31.72 -35.31 39.57
CA ILE A 154 31.83 -34.33 38.47
C ILE A 154 30.46 -34.19 37.83
N PRO A 155 29.60 -33.30 38.35
CA PRO A 155 28.25 -33.14 37.80
C PRO A 155 28.32 -32.66 36.35
N SER A 156 28.16 -33.55 35.39
CA SER A 156 28.10 -33.16 33.98
C SER A 156 26.64 -32.94 33.60
N THR A 157 26.34 -31.78 33.02
CA THR A 157 25.07 -31.59 32.33
C THR A 157 25.08 -32.44 31.07
N MET A 158 23.95 -33.09 30.77
CA MET A 158 23.81 -33.84 29.52
C MET A 158 24.00 -32.87 28.35
N PRO A 159 24.91 -33.14 27.41
CA PRO A 159 25.08 -32.26 26.28
C PRO A 159 23.78 -32.19 25.47
N ILE A 160 23.35 -30.98 25.15
CA ILE A 160 22.23 -30.79 24.24
C ILE A 160 22.63 -31.42 22.89
N ALA A 161 21.75 -32.22 22.31
CA ALA A 161 21.99 -32.84 21.03
C ALA A 161 22.32 -31.72 19.99
N GLN A 162 23.48 -31.83 19.36
CA GLN A 162 24.00 -30.79 18.46
C GLN A 162 23.05 -30.48 17.28
N TRP A 163 22.22 -31.42 16.88
CA TRP A 163 21.22 -31.25 15.81
C TRP A 163 19.97 -30.47 16.25
N LEU A 164 19.66 -30.37 17.54
CA LEU A 164 18.43 -29.76 18.07
C LEU A 164 18.27 -28.29 17.67
N PRO A 165 19.28 -27.40 17.80
CA PRO A 165 19.15 -26.01 17.37
C PRO A 165 18.91 -25.89 15.86
N TYR A 166 19.45 -26.77 15.03
CA TYR A 166 19.22 -26.75 13.60
C TYR A 166 17.78 -27.14 13.24
N VAL A 167 17.22 -28.14 13.90
CA VAL A 167 15.81 -28.53 13.68
C VAL A 167 14.86 -27.43 14.13
N LEU A 168 15.13 -26.78 15.27
CA LEU A 168 14.31 -25.66 15.74
C LEU A 168 14.39 -24.45 14.79
N ALA A 169 15.57 -24.14 14.29
CA ALA A 169 15.76 -23.07 13.30
C ALA A 169 15.03 -23.40 11.99
N ALA A 170 15.11 -24.63 11.50
CA ALA A 170 14.41 -25.06 10.29
C ALA A 170 12.88 -25.02 10.48
N GLN A 171 12.38 -25.45 11.62
CA GLN A 171 10.96 -25.37 11.96
C GLN A 171 10.47 -23.92 12.02
N LEU A 172 11.22 -23.03 12.67
CA LEU A 172 10.89 -21.61 12.72
C LEU A 172 10.89 -20.99 11.33
N ALA A 173 11.89 -21.29 10.51
CA ALA A 173 11.98 -20.79 9.12
C ALA A 173 10.78 -21.28 8.28
N LEU A 174 10.39 -22.55 8.39
CA LEU A 174 9.22 -23.11 7.72
C LEU A 174 7.92 -22.42 8.13
N LEU A 175 7.72 -22.20 9.43
CA LEU A 175 6.54 -21.51 9.94
C LEU A 175 6.48 -20.05 9.48
N LEU A 176 7.62 -19.36 9.44
CA LEU A 176 7.71 -17.99 8.91
C LEU A 176 7.40 -17.93 7.43
N LEU A 177 7.87 -18.91 6.65
CA LEU A 177 7.56 -19.01 5.22
C LEU A 177 6.06 -19.23 5.00
N CYS A 178 5.43 -20.14 5.76
CA CYS A 178 4.00 -20.39 5.68
C CYS A 178 3.18 -19.14 6.07
N ALA A 179 3.56 -18.44 7.14
CA ALA A 179 2.92 -17.19 7.53
C ALA A 179 3.04 -16.10 6.47
N TRP A 180 4.22 -15.95 5.86
CA TRP A 180 4.45 -15.00 4.77
C TRP A 180 3.60 -15.32 3.54
N LEU A 181 3.52 -16.59 3.13
CA LEU A 181 2.68 -17.03 2.01
C LEU A 181 1.20 -16.74 2.30
N ALA A 182 0.70 -17.06 3.50
CA ALA A 182 -0.68 -16.83 3.90
C ALA A 182 -1.05 -15.34 3.87
N VAL A 183 -0.22 -14.47 4.47
CA VAL A 183 -0.44 -13.02 4.47
C VAL A 183 -0.40 -12.45 3.05
N ARG A 184 0.56 -12.89 2.24
CA ARG A 184 0.68 -12.45 0.84
C ARG A 184 -0.54 -12.85 0.02
N GLN A 185 -1.08 -14.05 0.23
CA GLN A 185 -2.26 -14.55 -0.48
C GLN A 185 -3.53 -13.80 -0.06
N ALA A 186 -3.65 -13.39 1.21
CA ALA A 186 -4.80 -12.64 1.71
C ALA A 186 -4.73 -11.12 1.39
N ALA A 187 -3.55 -10.51 1.40
CA ALA A 187 -3.40 -9.06 1.26
C ALA A 187 -3.44 -8.57 -0.19
N ARG A 188 -2.87 -9.32 -1.14
CA ARG A 188 -2.80 -8.92 -2.56
C ARG A 188 -4.15 -8.64 -3.22
N PRO A 189 -5.21 -9.47 -3.03
CA PRO A 189 -6.52 -9.18 -3.58
C PRO A 189 -7.14 -7.89 -3.06
N LEU A 190 -6.92 -7.58 -1.77
CA LEU A 190 -7.42 -6.35 -1.15
C LEU A 190 -6.74 -5.10 -1.72
N GLU A 191 -5.43 -5.17 -2.00
CA GLU A 191 -4.69 -4.09 -2.67
C GLU A 191 -5.23 -3.85 -4.08
N ARG A 192 -5.53 -4.91 -4.84
CA ARG A 192 -6.13 -4.80 -6.18
C ARG A 192 -7.53 -4.20 -6.14
N LEU A 193 -8.37 -4.62 -5.18
CA LEU A 193 -9.68 -4.01 -4.94
C LEU A 193 -9.58 -2.52 -4.62
N ALA A 194 -8.64 -2.14 -3.75
CA ALA A 194 -8.41 -0.73 -3.39
C ALA A 194 -7.94 0.09 -4.59
N GLN A 195 -7.03 -0.44 -5.42
CA GLN A 195 -6.55 0.20 -6.64
C GLN A 195 -7.68 0.35 -7.67
N ALA A 196 -8.47 -0.71 -7.91
CA ALA A 196 -9.61 -0.66 -8.81
C ALA A 196 -10.67 0.35 -8.34
N ALA A 197 -10.89 0.47 -7.02
CA ALA A 197 -11.80 1.46 -6.47
C ALA A 197 -11.29 2.90 -6.64
N GLN A 198 -9.96 3.11 -6.58
CA GLN A 198 -9.36 4.43 -6.83
C GLN A 198 -9.32 4.82 -8.31
N SER A 199 -9.19 3.83 -9.20
CA SER A 199 -9.20 4.03 -10.65
C SER A 199 -10.59 4.04 -11.28
N LEU A 200 -11.66 4.03 -10.45
CA LEU A 200 -13.04 4.09 -10.91
C LEU A 200 -13.27 5.40 -11.68
N SER A 201 -13.31 5.31 -13.00
CA SER A 201 -13.66 6.44 -13.85
C SER A 201 -15.18 6.63 -13.85
N PRO A 202 -15.67 7.89 -13.80
CA PRO A 202 -17.08 8.18 -13.99
C PRO A 202 -17.65 7.65 -15.33
N ALA A 203 -16.76 7.39 -16.31
CA ALA A 203 -17.14 6.85 -17.62
C ALA A 203 -17.54 5.36 -17.61
N GLY A 204 -17.31 4.64 -16.49
CA GLY A 204 -17.68 3.23 -16.38
C GLY A 204 -16.69 2.25 -17.02
N ASP A 205 -15.57 2.74 -17.57
CA ASP A 205 -14.54 1.94 -18.26
C ASP A 205 -13.48 1.36 -17.30
N GLY A 206 -13.82 1.17 -16.02
CA GLY A 206 -12.94 0.58 -15.03
C GLY A 206 -12.58 -0.86 -15.38
N GLN A 207 -11.31 -1.23 -15.18
CA GLN A 207 -10.84 -2.60 -15.35
C GLN A 207 -11.63 -3.54 -14.45
N ARG A 208 -12.30 -4.56 -15.04
CA ARG A 208 -13.02 -5.59 -14.29
C ARG A 208 -12.06 -6.42 -13.46
N LEU A 209 -12.42 -6.66 -12.23
CA LEU A 209 -11.69 -7.53 -11.33
C LEU A 209 -11.94 -9.00 -11.67
N GLY A 210 -10.89 -9.80 -11.72
CA GLY A 210 -11.01 -11.25 -11.89
C GLY A 210 -11.73 -11.88 -10.69
N GLU A 211 -12.77 -12.66 -10.95
CA GLU A 211 -13.58 -13.37 -9.94
C GLU A 211 -12.94 -14.73 -9.56
N THR A 212 -11.61 -14.78 -9.50
CA THR A 212 -10.84 -15.99 -9.21
C THR A 212 -10.15 -15.87 -7.86
N GLY A 213 -10.04 -16.98 -7.11
CA GLY A 213 -9.37 -17.01 -5.82
C GLY A 213 -10.24 -17.51 -4.67
N PRO A 214 -9.92 -17.19 -3.41
CA PRO A 214 -10.76 -17.53 -2.26
C PRO A 214 -12.18 -16.99 -2.40
N THR A 215 -13.16 -17.75 -1.89
CA THR A 215 -14.59 -17.46 -2.04
C THR A 215 -14.98 -16.04 -1.66
N GLU A 216 -14.41 -15.53 -0.57
CA GLU A 216 -14.69 -14.18 -0.05
C GLU A 216 -14.16 -13.10 -1.01
N VAL A 217 -12.99 -13.34 -1.61
CA VAL A 217 -12.37 -12.44 -2.59
C VAL A 217 -13.17 -12.43 -3.89
N ALA A 218 -13.56 -13.60 -4.38
CA ALA A 218 -14.37 -13.75 -5.59
C ALA A 218 -15.74 -13.06 -5.43
N GLN A 219 -16.40 -13.21 -4.27
CA GLN A 219 -17.64 -12.52 -3.94
C GLN A 219 -17.47 -10.99 -3.88
N ALA A 220 -16.38 -10.51 -3.27
CA ALA A 220 -16.10 -9.09 -3.22
C ALA A 220 -15.83 -8.50 -4.63
N ALA A 221 -15.08 -9.22 -5.48
CA ALA A 221 -14.83 -8.84 -6.87
C ALA A 221 -16.12 -8.81 -7.69
N ALA A 222 -16.98 -9.83 -7.56
CA ALA A 222 -18.28 -9.90 -8.23
C ALA A 222 -19.21 -8.74 -7.79
N ALA A 223 -19.27 -8.45 -6.48
CA ALA A 223 -20.06 -7.33 -5.96
C ALA A 223 -19.55 -5.98 -6.47
N PHE A 224 -18.23 -5.82 -6.57
CA PHE A 224 -17.60 -4.62 -7.13
C PHE A 224 -17.92 -4.46 -8.62
N ASN A 225 -17.78 -5.54 -9.42
CA ASN A 225 -18.12 -5.53 -10.84
C ASN A 225 -19.62 -5.20 -11.06
N ALA A 226 -20.51 -5.79 -10.25
CA ALA A 226 -21.94 -5.49 -10.30
C ALA A 226 -22.24 -4.02 -9.93
N MET A 227 -21.51 -3.44 -9.00
CA MET A 227 -21.61 -2.00 -8.66
C MET A 227 -21.19 -1.14 -9.86
N GLN A 228 -20.05 -1.45 -10.52
CA GLN A 228 -19.60 -0.74 -11.73
C GLN A 228 -20.68 -0.80 -12.84
N ASP A 229 -21.25 -2.00 -13.10
CA ASP A 229 -22.30 -2.17 -14.09
C ASP A 229 -23.54 -1.31 -13.79
N ARG A 230 -23.96 -1.23 -12.52
CA ARG A 230 -25.07 -0.38 -12.08
C ARG A 230 -24.79 1.11 -12.26
N ILE A 231 -23.58 1.56 -11.90
CA ILE A 231 -23.16 2.96 -12.11
C ILE A 231 -23.19 3.28 -13.61
N GLY A 232 -22.61 2.42 -14.45
CA GLY A 232 -22.62 2.59 -15.90
C GLY A 232 -24.03 2.61 -16.51
N ALA A 233 -24.94 1.74 -16.03
CA ALA A 233 -26.34 1.73 -16.45
C ALA A 233 -27.07 3.03 -16.05
N TYR A 234 -26.92 3.45 -14.79
CA TYR A 234 -27.51 4.70 -14.29
C TYR A 234 -27.04 5.93 -15.07
N LEU A 235 -25.77 5.99 -15.42
CA LEU A 235 -25.22 7.09 -16.21
C LEU A 235 -25.77 7.10 -17.65
N ARG A 236 -25.88 5.93 -18.30
CA ARG A 236 -26.49 5.82 -19.63
C ARG A 236 -27.95 6.23 -19.62
N GLU A 237 -28.73 5.80 -18.64
CA GLU A 237 -30.11 6.20 -18.46
C GLU A 237 -30.24 7.72 -18.32
N ARG A 238 -29.42 8.33 -17.49
CA ARG A 238 -29.40 9.79 -17.30
C ARG A 238 -29.11 10.54 -18.60
N LEU A 239 -28.16 10.04 -19.41
CA LEU A 239 -27.86 10.62 -20.72
C LEU A 239 -29.02 10.47 -21.71
N GLN A 240 -29.75 9.34 -21.68
CA GLN A 240 -30.94 9.14 -22.52
C GLN A 240 -32.08 10.12 -22.14
N ILE A 241 -32.31 10.32 -20.83
CA ILE A 241 -33.28 11.29 -20.33
C ILE A 241 -32.95 12.71 -20.83
N LEU A 242 -31.66 13.11 -20.68
CA LEU A 242 -31.20 14.42 -21.16
C LEU A 242 -31.35 14.57 -22.68
N ALA A 243 -31.09 13.53 -23.45
CA ALA A 243 -31.31 13.53 -24.89
C ALA A 243 -32.77 13.66 -25.27
N ALA A 244 -33.69 12.95 -24.58
CA ALA A 244 -35.14 13.06 -24.79
C ALA A 244 -35.66 14.49 -24.43
N ILE A 245 -35.27 15.02 -23.27
CA ILE A 245 -35.62 16.40 -22.85
C ILE A 245 -35.16 17.41 -23.90
N SER A 246 -33.97 17.22 -24.48
CA SER A 246 -33.44 18.09 -25.54
C SER A 246 -34.37 18.11 -26.76
N HIS A 247 -34.69 16.91 -27.25
CA HIS A 247 -35.56 16.76 -28.39
C HIS A 247 -36.94 17.43 -28.15
N ASP A 248 -37.50 17.20 -26.98
CA ASP A 248 -38.82 17.72 -26.60
C ASP A 248 -38.81 19.25 -26.40
N LEU A 249 -37.67 19.84 -26.01
CA LEU A 249 -37.49 21.29 -25.96
C LEU A 249 -37.28 21.91 -27.36
N GLN A 250 -36.55 21.24 -28.25
CA GLN A 250 -36.28 21.76 -29.59
C GLN A 250 -37.59 21.90 -30.42
N THR A 251 -38.56 21.01 -30.27
CA THR A 251 -39.81 21.05 -30.99
C THR A 251 -40.64 22.33 -30.72
N PRO A 252 -40.94 22.73 -29.44
CA PRO A 252 -41.67 23.95 -29.19
C PRO A 252 -40.85 25.21 -29.55
N ILE A 253 -39.55 25.21 -29.37
CA ILE A 253 -38.68 26.32 -29.77
C ILE A 253 -38.76 26.54 -31.29
N THR A 254 -38.63 25.49 -32.08
CA THR A 254 -38.78 25.56 -33.54
C THR A 254 -40.15 26.07 -33.95
N ARG A 255 -41.21 25.61 -33.26
CA ARG A 255 -42.58 26.09 -33.52
C ARG A 255 -42.73 27.56 -33.17
N MET A 256 -42.17 28.03 -32.06
CA MET A 256 -42.19 29.44 -31.68
C MET A 256 -41.42 30.26 -32.71
N ARG A 257 -40.25 29.81 -33.16
CA ARG A 257 -39.44 30.47 -34.19
C ARG A 257 -40.22 30.64 -35.51
N LEU A 258 -40.82 29.56 -36.01
CA LEU A 258 -41.65 29.60 -37.24
C LEU A 258 -42.84 30.59 -37.13
N ARG A 259 -43.46 30.68 -35.95
CA ARG A 259 -44.53 31.61 -35.69
C ARG A 259 -44.03 33.08 -35.68
N THR A 260 -42.86 33.29 -35.06
CA THR A 260 -42.24 34.62 -35.01
C THR A 260 -41.73 35.04 -36.38
N GLU A 261 -41.20 34.13 -37.22
CA GLU A 261 -40.80 34.38 -38.59
C GLU A 261 -41.97 34.79 -39.50
N ALA A 262 -43.19 34.32 -39.19
CA ALA A 262 -44.43 34.67 -39.88
C ALA A 262 -45.05 35.99 -39.42
N MET A 263 -44.50 36.67 -38.44
CA MET A 263 -44.96 38.02 -38.01
C MET A 263 -44.45 39.12 -38.95
N ASP A 264 -45.13 40.25 -38.97
CA ASP A 264 -44.66 41.42 -39.70
C ASP A 264 -43.31 41.95 -39.14
N ASP A 265 -42.52 42.56 -40.01
CA ASP A 265 -41.23 43.13 -39.65
C ASP A 265 -41.36 44.18 -38.56
N SER A 266 -40.81 43.91 -37.39
CA SER A 266 -40.82 44.79 -36.23
C SER A 266 -39.60 44.59 -35.35
N PRO A 267 -39.19 45.63 -34.59
CA PRO A 267 -38.09 45.45 -33.62
C PRO A 267 -38.38 44.33 -32.57
N GLU A 268 -39.63 44.12 -32.21
CA GLU A 268 -40.11 43.07 -31.30
C GLU A 268 -39.89 41.68 -31.89
N ARG A 269 -40.21 41.51 -33.21
CA ARG A 269 -39.93 40.24 -33.91
C ARG A 269 -38.47 39.89 -33.89
N THR A 270 -37.57 40.86 -34.21
CA THR A 270 -36.13 40.65 -34.20
C THR A 270 -35.65 40.21 -32.83
N ARG A 271 -36.07 40.87 -31.76
CA ARG A 271 -35.75 40.49 -30.36
C ARG A 271 -36.25 39.09 -29.98
N LEU A 272 -37.44 38.72 -30.39
CA LEU A 272 -38.00 37.38 -30.14
C LEU A 272 -37.21 36.29 -30.86
N LEU A 273 -36.74 36.53 -32.08
CA LEU A 273 -35.88 35.61 -32.81
C LEU A 273 -34.54 35.44 -32.15
N GLU A 274 -33.94 36.53 -31.68
CA GLU A 274 -32.68 36.50 -30.93
C GLU A 274 -32.82 35.73 -29.61
N ASP A 275 -33.89 35.95 -28.83
CA ASP A 275 -34.16 35.23 -27.60
C ASP A 275 -34.37 33.73 -27.85
N LEU A 276 -35.11 33.36 -28.92
CA LEU A 276 -35.31 31.95 -29.27
C LEU A 276 -34.02 31.26 -29.73
N GLU A 277 -33.15 31.97 -30.45
CA GLU A 277 -31.83 31.46 -30.85
C GLU A 277 -30.94 31.27 -29.63
N GLN A 278 -30.96 32.17 -28.67
CA GLN A 278 -30.25 32.09 -27.42
C GLN A 278 -30.72 30.89 -26.56
N ILE A 279 -32.05 30.67 -26.45
CA ILE A 279 -32.62 29.52 -25.76
C ILE A 279 -32.17 28.23 -26.43
N GLN A 280 -32.24 28.16 -27.77
CA GLN A 280 -31.82 26.98 -28.53
C GLN A 280 -30.33 26.68 -28.33
N HIS A 281 -29.50 27.71 -28.28
CA HIS A 281 -28.06 27.57 -28.00
C HIS A 281 -27.80 27.06 -26.59
N LEU A 282 -28.48 27.62 -25.56
CA LEU A 282 -28.38 27.19 -24.16
C LEU A 282 -28.74 25.70 -23.97
N VAL A 283 -29.82 25.25 -24.59
CA VAL A 283 -30.26 23.85 -24.53
C VAL A 283 -29.23 22.94 -25.16
N ARG A 284 -28.70 23.28 -26.36
CA ARG A 284 -27.67 22.49 -27.03
C ARG A 284 -26.39 22.40 -26.22
N GLU A 285 -25.91 23.52 -25.68
CA GLU A 285 -24.69 23.57 -24.89
C GLU A 285 -24.84 22.83 -23.54
N GLY A 286 -25.97 22.98 -22.84
CA GLY A 286 -26.22 22.29 -21.58
C GLY A 286 -26.18 20.79 -21.73
N ILE A 287 -26.78 20.25 -22.84
CA ILE A 287 -26.72 18.81 -23.11
C ILE A 287 -25.32 18.37 -23.51
N ALA A 288 -24.65 19.18 -24.29
CA ALA A 288 -23.29 18.94 -24.67
C ALA A 288 -22.35 18.90 -23.48
N TYR A 289 -22.56 19.77 -22.48
CA TYR A 289 -21.87 19.72 -21.20
C TYR A 289 -22.17 18.43 -20.44
N ALA A 290 -23.45 18.08 -20.32
CA ALA A 290 -23.84 16.83 -19.64
C ALA A 290 -23.26 15.56 -20.31
N ARG A 291 -23.15 15.55 -21.65
CA ARG A 291 -22.51 14.44 -22.40
C ARG A 291 -21.00 14.42 -22.25
N SER A 292 -20.33 15.57 -22.20
CA SER A 292 -18.88 15.64 -22.06
C SER A 292 -18.38 15.12 -20.72
N ALA A 293 -19.20 15.22 -19.66
CA ALA A 293 -18.93 14.69 -18.33
C ALA A 293 -18.76 13.16 -18.27
N HIS A 294 -19.26 12.45 -19.27
CA HIS A 294 -19.39 10.99 -19.23
C HIS A 294 -18.51 10.26 -20.26
N GLY A 295 -17.58 10.97 -20.88
CA GLY A 295 -16.73 10.44 -21.95
C GLY A 295 -17.54 10.18 -23.24
N SER A 296 -17.02 10.54 -24.38
CA SER A 296 -17.62 10.14 -25.66
C SER A 296 -17.30 8.66 -25.92
N ALA A 297 -18.24 7.91 -26.46
CA ALA A 297 -18.02 6.54 -26.94
C ALA A 297 -17.10 6.51 -28.20
N GLU A 298 -16.38 7.59 -28.46
CA GLU A 298 -15.49 7.76 -29.59
C GLU A 298 -14.18 7.02 -29.35
N SER A 299 -13.82 6.13 -30.26
CA SER A 299 -12.53 5.43 -30.24
C SER A 299 -11.39 6.38 -30.53
N ALA A 300 -10.29 6.23 -29.84
CA ALA A 300 -9.07 6.97 -30.13
C ALA A 300 -8.51 6.53 -31.50
N ILE A 301 -8.15 7.49 -32.33
CA ILE A 301 -7.54 7.28 -33.65
C ILE A 301 -6.19 7.98 -33.72
N LYS A 302 -5.33 7.49 -34.60
CA LYS A 302 -4.08 8.19 -34.92
C LYS A 302 -4.37 9.34 -35.86
N LEU A 303 -4.13 10.56 -35.40
CA LEU A 303 -4.45 11.80 -36.05
C LEU A 303 -3.16 12.58 -36.36
N ASP A 304 -3.01 13.08 -37.57
CA ASP A 304 -2.02 14.12 -37.89
C ASP A 304 -2.50 15.45 -37.32
N LEU A 305 -1.81 15.92 -36.26
CA LEU A 305 -2.24 17.09 -35.51
C LEU A 305 -2.14 18.37 -36.32
N ASP A 306 -1.09 18.50 -37.16
CA ASP A 306 -0.88 19.68 -37.98
C ASP A 306 -1.95 19.80 -39.08
N ALA A 307 -2.19 18.70 -39.81
CA ALA A 307 -3.26 18.64 -40.80
C ALA A 307 -4.65 18.88 -40.21
N PHE A 308 -4.91 18.37 -38.99
CA PHE A 308 -6.16 18.59 -38.27
C PHE A 308 -6.37 20.07 -37.92
N LEU A 309 -5.35 20.74 -37.36
CA LEU A 309 -5.45 22.16 -37.00
C LEU A 309 -5.49 23.05 -38.22
N ASP A 310 -4.73 22.76 -39.30
CA ASP A 310 -4.81 23.44 -40.57
C ASP A 310 -6.25 23.41 -41.14
N SER A 311 -6.87 22.20 -41.16
CA SER A 311 -8.27 22.06 -41.63
C SER A 311 -9.24 22.89 -40.78
N LEU A 312 -9.07 22.86 -39.45
CA LEU A 312 -9.94 23.58 -38.53
C LEU A 312 -9.82 25.10 -38.73
N VAL A 313 -8.60 25.60 -38.87
CA VAL A 313 -8.35 27.05 -39.11
C VAL A 313 -8.85 27.49 -40.45
N CYS A 314 -8.67 26.70 -41.53
CA CYS A 314 -9.27 26.97 -42.83
C CYS A 314 -10.79 27.10 -42.77
N ASP A 315 -11.50 26.21 -42.03
CA ASP A 315 -12.97 26.32 -41.83
C ASP A 315 -13.38 27.71 -41.27
N TYR A 316 -12.59 28.27 -40.36
CA TYR A 316 -12.82 29.64 -39.82
C TYR A 316 -12.51 30.72 -40.82
N GLN A 317 -11.41 30.62 -41.57
CA GLN A 317 -10.99 31.61 -42.59
C GLN A 317 -12.01 31.69 -43.74
N ASP A 318 -12.54 30.55 -44.19
CA ASP A 318 -13.56 30.45 -45.22
C ASP A 318 -14.87 31.17 -44.82
N THR A 319 -15.14 31.25 -43.50
CA THR A 319 -16.27 32.04 -42.98
C THR A 319 -15.95 33.49 -42.68
N GLY A 320 -14.75 33.98 -43.10
CA GLY A 320 -14.31 35.37 -42.95
C GLY A 320 -13.84 35.74 -41.53
N LYS A 321 -13.61 34.75 -40.65
CA LYS A 321 -13.10 35.00 -39.29
C LYS A 321 -11.56 35.08 -39.31
N ALA A 322 -11.02 36.02 -38.55
CA ALA A 322 -9.56 36.24 -38.46
C ALA A 322 -8.92 35.22 -37.50
N VAL A 323 -8.63 34.03 -38.01
CA VAL A 323 -7.94 32.97 -37.28
C VAL A 323 -6.66 32.61 -38.03
N SER A 324 -5.55 32.50 -37.30
CA SER A 324 -4.24 32.11 -37.86
C SER A 324 -3.67 30.90 -37.13
N LEU A 325 -2.86 30.09 -37.85
CA LEU A 325 -2.12 28.96 -37.26
C LEU A 325 -0.62 29.24 -37.36
N SER A 326 0.11 28.96 -36.32
CA SER A 326 1.57 29.06 -36.25
C SER A 326 2.20 27.89 -35.51
N GLY A 327 3.46 27.58 -35.80
CA GLY A 327 4.15 26.41 -35.26
C GLY A 327 3.74 25.11 -35.95
N ARG A 328 4.43 24.03 -35.58
CA ARG A 328 4.15 22.64 -36.02
C ARG A 328 4.54 21.67 -34.96
N ALA A 329 3.80 20.58 -34.87
CA ALA A 329 4.08 19.48 -33.99
C ALA A 329 4.93 18.39 -34.65
N ASP A 330 4.84 18.28 -36.00
CA ASP A 330 5.51 17.29 -36.86
C ASP A 330 5.34 15.86 -36.35
N ALA A 331 4.18 15.55 -35.76
CA ALA A 331 3.91 14.23 -35.17
C ALA A 331 2.42 13.91 -35.15
N ALA A 332 2.12 12.61 -35.13
CA ALA A 332 0.76 12.11 -34.99
C ALA A 332 0.40 11.91 -33.51
N LEU A 333 -0.81 12.31 -33.18
CA LEU A 333 -1.42 12.15 -31.83
C LEU A 333 -2.47 11.04 -31.86
N VAL A 334 -2.43 10.10 -30.92
CA VAL A 334 -3.51 9.14 -30.73
C VAL A 334 -4.54 9.75 -29.80
N THR A 335 -5.71 10.13 -30.35
CA THR A 335 -6.72 10.87 -29.59
C THR A 335 -8.12 10.71 -30.19
N ARG A 336 -9.14 11.20 -29.49
CA ARG A 336 -10.51 11.28 -29.95
C ARG A 336 -10.71 12.59 -30.74
N ALA A 337 -10.82 12.47 -32.07
CA ALA A 337 -10.79 13.62 -32.98
C ALA A 337 -11.96 14.60 -32.78
N HIS A 338 -13.19 14.10 -32.54
CA HIS A 338 -14.35 14.96 -32.28
C HIS A 338 -14.25 15.69 -30.94
N ALA A 339 -13.73 15.03 -29.92
CA ALA A 339 -13.50 15.66 -28.62
C ALA A 339 -12.43 16.78 -28.74
N LEU A 340 -11.32 16.51 -29.43
CA LEU A 340 -10.27 17.51 -29.68
C LEU A 340 -10.80 18.70 -30.50
N ARG A 341 -11.55 18.43 -31.60
CA ARG A 341 -12.17 19.48 -32.40
C ARG A 341 -13.05 20.38 -31.54
N ARG A 342 -13.82 19.80 -30.64
CA ARG A 342 -14.72 20.55 -29.77
C ARG A 342 -13.98 21.41 -28.75
N VAL A 343 -12.87 20.91 -28.18
CA VAL A 343 -12.01 21.74 -27.30
C VAL A 343 -11.47 22.94 -28.10
N ALA A 344 -10.84 22.68 -29.23
CA ALA A 344 -10.25 23.73 -30.06
C ALA A 344 -11.31 24.76 -30.52
N THR A 345 -12.46 24.31 -31.00
CA THR A 345 -13.57 25.18 -31.39
C THR A 345 -14.04 26.06 -30.24
N ASN A 346 -14.25 25.52 -29.03
CA ASN A 346 -14.66 26.33 -27.87
C ASN A 346 -13.64 27.42 -27.50
N LEU A 347 -12.35 27.12 -27.62
CA LEU A 347 -11.28 28.09 -27.34
C LEU A 347 -11.20 29.15 -28.42
N ILE A 348 -11.26 28.75 -29.71
CA ILE A 348 -11.21 29.68 -30.88
C ILE A 348 -12.45 30.56 -30.88
N ASP A 349 -13.65 30.02 -30.68
CA ASP A 349 -14.90 30.77 -30.64
C ASP A 349 -14.88 31.84 -29.53
N ASN A 350 -14.35 31.50 -28.34
CA ASN A 350 -14.14 32.47 -27.27
C ASN A 350 -13.20 33.59 -27.70
N ALA A 351 -12.03 33.26 -28.29
CA ALA A 351 -11.07 34.25 -28.75
C ALA A 351 -11.64 35.19 -29.84
N VAL A 352 -12.30 34.62 -30.85
CA VAL A 352 -12.94 35.41 -31.92
C VAL A 352 -14.06 36.28 -31.35
N LYS A 353 -14.84 35.78 -30.42
CA LYS A 353 -15.97 36.50 -29.82
C LYS A 353 -15.53 37.70 -29.00
N TYR A 354 -14.47 37.60 -28.19
CA TYR A 354 -14.06 38.64 -27.25
C TYR A 354 -12.93 39.54 -27.83
N ALA A 355 -12.18 39.07 -28.83
CA ALA A 355 -11.08 39.81 -29.41
C ALA A 355 -11.20 40.04 -30.93
N GLY A 356 -12.21 39.48 -31.60
CA GLY A 356 -12.38 39.56 -33.05
C GLY A 356 -11.40 38.68 -33.87
N ALA A 357 -10.36 38.14 -33.24
CA ALA A 357 -9.33 37.34 -33.89
C ALA A 357 -8.76 36.28 -32.90
N ALA A 358 -8.24 35.20 -33.46
CA ALA A 358 -7.57 34.16 -32.69
C ALA A 358 -6.25 33.73 -33.36
N GLU A 359 -5.21 33.50 -32.58
CA GLU A 359 -3.93 32.93 -33.01
C GLU A 359 -3.77 31.56 -32.36
N VAL A 360 -3.77 30.51 -33.18
CA VAL A 360 -3.56 29.13 -32.74
C VAL A 360 -2.10 28.82 -32.90
N GLN A 361 -1.45 28.35 -31.84
CA GLN A 361 -0.06 27.89 -31.84
C GLN A 361 0.01 26.44 -31.46
N VAL A 362 0.83 25.65 -32.15
CA VAL A 362 1.08 24.28 -31.85
C VAL A 362 2.57 24.02 -31.70
N SER A 363 2.95 23.27 -30.66
CA SER A 363 4.33 22.91 -30.42
C SER A 363 4.40 21.57 -29.67
N ARG A 364 5.61 20.98 -29.67
CA ARG A 364 5.88 19.88 -28.75
C ARG A 364 6.08 20.42 -27.34
N GLY A 365 5.34 19.84 -26.39
CA GLY A 365 5.42 20.16 -24.98
C GLY A 365 6.47 19.33 -24.24
N VAL A 366 6.52 19.48 -22.93
CA VAL A 366 7.36 18.68 -22.03
C VAL A 366 6.86 17.22 -22.06
N ASP A 367 7.76 16.25 -21.87
CA ASP A 367 7.47 14.80 -21.83
C ASP A 367 6.88 14.22 -23.13
N ASP A 368 7.40 14.70 -24.29
CA ASP A 368 6.92 14.28 -25.62
C ASP A 368 5.43 14.57 -25.88
N GLY A 369 4.77 15.33 -25.02
CA GLY A 369 3.38 15.76 -25.18
C GLY A 369 3.22 16.84 -26.27
N PHE A 370 1.97 17.24 -26.51
CA PHE A 370 1.58 18.29 -27.44
C PHE A 370 1.00 19.48 -26.68
N LEU A 371 1.40 20.67 -27.07
CA LEU A 371 0.86 21.92 -26.53
C LEU A 371 0.15 22.66 -27.67
N ILE A 372 -1.15 22.91 -27.52
CA ILE A 372 -1.98 23.71 -28.38
C ILE A 372 -2.39 24.96 -27.61
N GLU A 373 -2.02 26.13 -28.09
CA GLU A 373 -2.34 27.38 -27.45
C GLU A 373 -3.25 28.21 -28.35
N VAL A 374 -4.32 28.75 -27.78
CA VAL A 374 -5.19 29.73 -28.44
C VAL A 374 -5.00 31.06 -27.74
N LEU A 375 -4.49 32.03 -28.49
CA LEU A 375 -4.15 33.36 -28.00
C LEU A 375 -5.10 34.38 -28.61
N ASP A 376 -5.54 35.31 -27.78
CA ASP A 376 -6.31 36.46 -28.23
C ASP A 376 -5.68 37.79 -27.76
N ARG A 377 -6.22 38.91 -28.23
CA ARG A 377 -5.86 40.26 -27.80
C ARG A 377 -7.09 41.03 -27.27
N GLY A 378 -8.01 40.30 -26.65
CA GLY A 378 -9.19 40.86 -26.03
C GLY A 378 -8.90 41.54 -24.69
N PRO A 379 -9.95 41.82 -23.91
CA PRO A 379 -9.81 42.49 -22.61
C PRO A 379 -9.08 41.64 -21.56
N GLY A 380 -8.85 40.32 -21.81
CA GLY A 380 -8.27 39.39 -20.88
C GLY A 380 -9.22 39.04 -19.74
N ILE A 381 -8.70 38.24 -18.77
CA ILE A 381 -9.44 37.82 -17.56
C ILE A 381 -8.57 38.17 -16.36
N PRO A 382 -9.10 38.82 -15.32
CA PRO A 382 -8.36 39.07 -14.08
C PRO A 382 -7.77 37.77 -13.50
N ALA A 383 -6.57 37.84 -12.88
CA ALA A 383 -5.86 36.65 -12.42
C ALA A 383 -6.68 35.87 -11.36
N GLU A 384 -7.41 36.57 -10.51
CA GLU A 384 -8.30 36.01 -9.49
C GLU A 384 -9.53 35.29 -10.06
N GLU A 385 -9.88 35.51 -11.30
CA GLU A 385 -11.07 34.94 -11.96
C GLU A 385 -10.74 33.80 -12.92
N LEU A 386 -9.46 33.52 -13.19
CA LEU A 386 -9.04 32.50 -14.18
C LEU A 386 -9.54 31.09 -13.85
N ASP A 387 -9.63 30.74 -12.57
CA ASP A 387 -10.19 29.47 -12.14
C ASP A 387 -11.73 29.47 -12.14
N ALA A 388 -12.32 30.61 -11.81
CA ALA A 388 -13.76 30.75 -11.73
C ALA A 388 -14.43 30.69 -13.11
N VAL A 389 -13.83 31.24 -14.16
CA VAL A 389 -14.37 31.21 -15.53
C VAL A 389 -14.38 29.82 -16.15
N MET A 390 -13.70 28.85 -15.58
CA MET A 390 -13.77 27.45 -15.97
C MET A 390 -14.95 26.71 -15.33
N GLN A 391 -15.65 27.33 -14.36
CA GLN A 391 -16.86 26.75 -13.77
C GLN A 391 -18.06 26.89 -14.71
N PRO A 392 -18.96 25.89 -14.76
CA PRO A 392 -20.15 25.97 -15.59
C PRO A 392 -21.04 27.16 -15.22
N PHE A 393 -21.59 27.85 -16.23
CA PHE A 393 -22.47 29.00 -16.11
C PHE A 393 -21.83 30.28 -15.50
N TYR A 394 -20.52 30.24 -15.20
CA TYR A 394 -19.82 31.39 -14.67
C TYR A 394 -19.53 32.41 -15.80
N ARG A 395 -19.75 33.70 -15.53
CA ARG A 395 -19.51 34.82 -16.45
C ARG A 395 -18.98 36.01 -15.68
N LEU A 396 -17.98 36.70 -16.24
CA LEU A 396 -17.48 37.97 -15.72
C LEU A 396 -18.60 39.03 -15.79
N GLU A 397 -18.65 39.91 -14.78
CA GLU A 397 -19.69 40.98 -14.74
C GLU A 397 -19.66 41.87 -15.98
N ALA A 398 -18.48 42.20 -16.49
CA ALA A 398 -18.31 42.99 -17.74
C ALA A 398 -18.88 42.30 -19.00
N SER A 399 -19.02 40.97 -19.02
CA SER A 399 -19.55 40.18 -20.14
C SER A 399 -21.08 39.93 -20.06
N ARG A 400 -21.76 40.43 -19.04
CA ARG A 400 -23.21 40.29 -18.89
C ARG A 400 -24.03 41.17 -19.85
N ASN A 401 -23.36 42.06 -20.63
CA ASN A 401 -24.01 42.90 -21.62
C ASN A 401 -24.61 42.04 -22.74
N ARG A 402 -25.80 42.38 -23.25
CA ARG A 402 -26.55 41.60 -24.25
C ARG A 402 -25.80 41.39 -25.56
N ASP A 403 -24.91 42.33 -25.90
CA ASP A 403 -24.15 42.30 -27.17
C ASP A 403 -23.05 41.23 -27.24
N THR A 404 -22.60 40.69 -26.09
CA THR A 404 -21.60 39.62 -26.01
C THR A 404 -22.18 38.29 -25.46
N GLY A 405 -23.44 37.98 -25.79
CA GLY A 405 -24.19 36.81 -25.35
C GLY A 405 -23.36 35.52 -25.31
N GLY A 406 -23.44 34.75 -24.22
CA GLY A 406 -22.79 33.45 -24.06
C GLY A 406 -23.31 32.72 -22.84
N THR A 407 -23.27 31.40 -22.89
CA THR A 407 -23.87 30.51 -21.87
C THR A 407 -22.99 30.34 -20.64
N GLY A 408 -21.68 30.66 -20.73
CA GLY A 408 -20.70 30.34 -19.69
C GLY A 408 -20.35 28.85 -19.62
N LEU A 409 -20.67 28.08 -20.67
CA LEU A 409 -20.38 26.63 -20.70
C LEU A 409 -19.16 26.27 -21.55
N GLY A 410 -18.76 27.12 -22.53
CA GLY A 410 -17.72 26.78 -23.49
C GLY A 410 -16.39 26.39 -22.86
N LEU A 411 -15.87 27.19 -21.89
CA LEU A 411 -14.62 26.88 -21.18
C LEU A 411 -14.76 25.65 -20.27
N ALA A 412 -15.91 25.49 -19.60
CA ALA A 412 -16.19 24.33 -18.77
C ALA A 412 -16.21 23.02 -19.60
N ILE A 413 -16.83 23.06 -20.80
CA ILE A 413 -16.82 21.94 -21.75
C ILE A 413 -15.40 21.66 -22.24
N ALA A 414 -14.63 22.70 -22.59
CA ALA A 414 -13.26 22.54 -23.03
C ALA A 414 -12.38 21.90 -21.95
N GLN A 415 -12.50 22.33 -20.69
CA GLN A 415 -11.78 21.75 -19.56
C GLN A 415 -12.12 20.28 -19.35
N GLN A 416 -13.42 19.95 -19.36
CA GLN A 416 -13.90 18.59 -19.14
C GLN A 416 -13.47 17.63 -20.25
N LEU A 417 -13.55 18.07 -21.51
CA LEU A 417 -13.07 17.31 -22.65
C LEU A 417 -11.55 17.16 -22.63
N ALA A 418 -10.78 18.21 -22.29
CA ALA A 418 -9.34 18.13 -22.12
C ALA A 418 -8.94 17.06 -21.10
N GLN A 419 -9.61 17.02 -19.93
CA GLN A 419 -9.41 15.97 -18.92
C GLN A 419 -9.76 14.59 -19.46
N SER A 420 -10.87 14.46 -20.20
CA SER A 420 -11.27 13.17 -20.81
C SER A 420 -10.28 12.67 -21.87
N LEU A 421 -9.51 13.56 -22.49
CA LEU A 421 -8.42 13.25 -23.42
C LEU A 421 -7.10 12.92 -22.69
N GLY A 422 -7.09 12.90 -21.36
CA GLY A 422 -5.88 12.71 -20.55
C GLY A 422 -4.99 13.96 -20.50
N GLY A 423 -5.48 15.10 -20.99
CA GLY A 423 -4.77 16.36 -21.04
C GLY A 423 -5.14 17.33 -19.92
N ARG A 424 -4.62 18.55 -20.04
CA ARG A 424 -4.89 19.65 -19.10
C ARG A 424 -5.10 20.95 -19.87
N LEU A 425 -6.16 21.67 -19.53
CA LEU A 425 -6.40 23.03 -19.98
C LEU A 425 -6.01 24.01 -18.88
N SER A 426 -5.25 25.06 -19.23
CA SER A 426 -4.88 26.15 -18.33
C SER A 426 -5.09 27.50 -19.04
N LEU A 427 -5.47 28.51 -18.26
CA LEU A 427 -5.63 29.86 -18.73
C LEU A 427 -4.58 30.76 -18.10
N SER A 428 -4.02 31.69 -18.86
CA SER A 428 -3.10 32.71 -18.37
C SER A 428 -3.27 34.01 -19.13
N GLN A 429 -2.80 35.10 -18.57
CA GLN A 429 -2.75 36.39 -19.28
C GLN A 429 -1.69 36.33 -20.38
N ARG A 430 -2.02 36.88 -21.55
CA ARG A 430 -1.07 37.05 -22.68
C ARG A 430 -0.18 38.26 -22.41
N GLU A 431 1.11 38.16 -22.69
CA GLU A 431 2.00 39.31 -22.67
C GLU A 431 1.54 40.35 -23.74
N GLY A 432 1.36 41.60 -23.33
CA GLY A 432 0.81 42.66 -24.19
C GLY A 432 -0.72 42.74 -24.20
N GLY A 433 -1.42 41.99 -23.35
CA GLY A 433 -2.89 42.00 -23.19
C GLY A 433 -3.59 40.88 -23.94
N GLY A 434 -4.72 40.42 -23.39
CA GLY A 434 -5.51 39.31 -23.88
C GLY A 434 -5.39 38.04 -23.03
N LEU A 435 -5.92 36.95 -23.56
CA LEU A 435 -5.93 35.64 -22.90
C LEU A 435 -5.06 34.64 -23.68
N ARG A 436 -4.40 33.77 -22.96
CA ARG A 436 -3.74 32.57 -23.47
C ARG A 436 -4.45 31.36 -22.86
N ALA A 437 -5.05 30.52 -23.70
CA ALA A 437 -5.63 29.24 -23.32
C ALA A 437 -4.70 28.13 -23.84
N SER A 438 -4.08 27.37 -22.92
CA SER A 438 -3.09 26.35 -23.22
C SER A 438 -3.65 24.98 -22.96
N LEU A 439 -3.77 24.14 -23.98
CA LEU A 439 -4.17 22.75 -23.92
C LEU A 439 -2.93 21.88 -24.06
N TRP A 440 -2.56 21.17 -23.00
CA TRP A 440 -1.55 20.14 -23.03
C TRP A 440 -2.19 18.78 -23.21
N LEU A 441 -1.63 17.94 -24.09
CA LEU A 441 -2.08 16.57 -24.36
C LEU A 441 -0.89 15.60 -24.30
N PRO A 442 -1.01 14.40 -23.71
CA PRO A 442 0.04 13.40 -23.76
C PRO A 442 0.19 12.81 -25.17
N ALA A 443 1.39 12.34 -25.53
CA ALA A 443 1.68 11.74 -26.85
C ALA A 443 0.85 10.47 -27.12
N GLN A 444 0.49 9.73 -26.07
CA GLN A 444 -0.46 8.61 -26.11
C GLN A 444 -1.61 8.91 -25.14
N SER A 445 -2.80 9.00 -25.66
CA SER A 445 -4.00 8.96 -24.83
C SER A 445 -4.03 7.59 -24.16
N GLN A 446 -3.97 7.56 -22.82
CA GLN A 446 -4.29 6.35 -22.08
C GLN A 446 -5.76 6.03 -22.38
N GLY A 447 -5.97 4.99 -23.19
CA GLY A 447 -7.28 4.45 -23.51
C GLY A 447 -7.93 3.73 -22.32
#